data_5cbd45de021073ec1cfa9b6061123fa0
#
_entry.id   5cbd45de021073ec1cfa9b6061123fa0
#
_cell.length_a   1.000
_cell.length_b   1.000
_cell.length_c   1.000
_cell.angle_alpha   90.00
_cell.angle_beta   90.00
_cell.angle_gamma   90.00
#
_symmetry.space_group_name_H-M   'P 1'
#
loop_
_entity.id
_entity.type
_entity.pdbx_description
1 polymer ?
#
loop_
_entity_poly.entity_id
_entity_poly.type
_entity_poly.pdbx_seq_one_letter_code
_entity_poly.pdbx_strand_id
1 'polypeptide(L)'
;MPASTPTGGIVVCHPHPLYGGEMNNPVVIRVSEVCQAAGLAALRFNFRGVGRSGGVYADGEGEQEDVASTLDFLEGRFGPNLPLGVAGYSFGAWVGSRVAQRERRVRALAAIAPPLALRDFGFLKGPFQATLLAAGSQDQYCPVDQLRALAERVPGTGIRVIEGADHFFFGKLYPLGQAVASWARLWVGSAAISGEAAGDGSSG
;
A
#
# COMPACT_ATOMS: atom_id res chain seq x y z
N MET A 1 -10.59 -1.68 -16.19
CA MET A 1 -11.03 -0.41 -15.56
C MET A 1 -12.40 -0.65 -14.96
N PRO A 2 -12.72 -0.22 -13.74
CA PRO A 2 -14.08 -0.31 -13.24
C PRO A 2 -15.02 0.46 -14.15
N ALA A 3 -16.23 -0.07 -14.37
CA ALA A 3 -17.27 0.58 -15.18
C ALA A 3 -17.88 1.83 -14.50
N SER A 4 -17.58 2.03 -13.22
CA SER A 4 -17.97 3.19 -12.40
C SER A 4 -16.74 4.01 -12.03
N THR A 5 -16.94 5.28 -11.66
CA THR A 5 -15.89 6.14 -11.10
C THR A 5 -15.31 5.46 -9.85
N PRO A 6 -13.98 5.30 -9.76
CA PRO A 6 -13.37 4.65 -8.60
C PRO A 6 -13.55 5.50 -7.34
N THR A 7 -13.76 4.86 -6.20
CA THR A 7 -13.92 5.51 -4.90
C THR A 7 -12.61 5.98 -4.29
N GLY A 8 -11.47 5.56 -4.85
CA GLY A 8 -10.11 5.95 -4.48
C GLY A 8 -9.10 5.38 -5.46
N GLY A 9 -7.88 5.87 -5.41
CA GLY A 9 -6.74 5.39 -6.17
C GLY A 9 -5.69 4.74 -5.26
N ILE A 10 -5.12 3.61 -5.67
CA ILE A 10 -4.07 2.95 -4.90
C ILE A 10 -2.88 2.60 -5.78
N VAL A 11 -1.69 3.02 -5.36
CA VAL A 11 -0.42 2.60 -5.95
C VAL A 11 0.06 1.33 -5.26
N VAL A 12 0.46 0.31 -6.04
CA VAL A 12 0.93 -0.97 -5.50
C VAL A 12 2.41 -1.18 -5.86
N CYS A 13 3.27 -1.10 -4.85
CA CYS A 13 4.72 -1.16 -4.96
C CYS A 13 5.24 -2.60 -4.82
N HIS A 14 6.08 -3.04 -5.77
CA HIS A 14 6.62 -4.38 -5.80
C HIS A 14 7.84 -4.58 -4.86
N PRO A 15 8.25 -5.85 -4.58
CA PRO A 15 9.40 -6.12 -3.73
C PRO A 15 10.72 -5.72 -4.40
N HIS A 16 11.86 -6.05 -3.76
CA HIS A 16 13.18 -5.53 -4.09
C HIS A 16 13.59 -5.75 -5.56
N PRO A 17 13.91 -4.66 -6.30
CA PRO A 17 14.26 -4.71 -7.72
C PRO A 17 15.37 -5.71 -8.05
N LEU A 18 16.47 -5.68 -7.29
CA LEU A 18 17.64 -6.52 -7.56
C LEU A 18 17.45 -8.01 -7.19
N TYR A 19 16.36 -8.36 -6.54
CA TYR A 19 16.02 -9.75 -6.18
C TYR A 19 14.79 -10.26 -6.95
N GLY A 20 14.62 -9.80 -8.19
CA GLY A 20 13.55 -10.24 -9.07
C GLY A 20 12.18 -9.63 -8.76
N GLY A 21 12.15 -8.55 -7.98
CA GLY A 21 10.90 -7.80 -7.75
C GLY A 21 10.44 -7.10 -9.02
N GLU A 22 9.16 -7.28 -9.35
CA GLU A 22 8.49 -6.65 -10.48
C GLU A 22 6.98 -6.52 -10.23
N MET A 23 6.28 -5.74 -11.05
CA MET A 23 4.85 -5.48 -10.91
C MET A 23 3.93 -6.70 -11.10
N ASN A 24 4.44 -7.79 -11.70
CA ASN A 24 3.71 -9.04 -11.89
C ASN A 24 4.00 -10.08 -10.80
N ASN A 25 4.69 -9.69 -9.73
CA ASN A 25 4.86 -10.55 -8.55
C ASN A 25 3.48 -11.01 -8.03
N PRO A 26 3.29 -12.30 -7.67
CA PRO A 26 1.99 -12.84 -7.28
C PRO A 26 1.32 -12.08 -6.10
N VAL A 27 2.10 -11.59 -5.13
CA VAL A 27 1.58 -10.77 -4.02
C VAL A 27 1.06 -9.44 -4.54
N VAL A 28 1.81 -8.77 -5.43
CA VAL A 28 1.44 -7.47 -6.03
C VAL A 28 0.16 -7.60 -6.87
N ILE A 29 0.07 -8.66 -7.69
CA ILE A 29 -1.14 -8.97 -8.46
C ILE A 29 -2.32 -9.16 -7.51
N ARG A 30 -2.17 -10.01 -6.48
CA ARG A 30 -3.25 -10.33 -5.55
C ARG A 30 -3.75 -9.09 -4.81
N VAL A 31 -2.86 -8.22 -4.35
CA VAL A 31 -3.20 -6.93 -3.71
C VAL A 31 -4.00 -6.05 -4.67
N SER A 32 -3.53 -5.92 -5.92
CA SER A 32 -4.22 -5.13 -6.94
C SER A 32 -5.64 -5.64 -7.23
N GLU A 33 -5.80 -6.95 -7.42
CA GLU A 33 -7.10 -7.59 -7.69
C GLU A 33 -8.13 -7.31 -6.59
N VAL A 34 -7.75 -7.49 -5.32
CA VAL A 34 -8.68 -7.29 -4.21
C VAL A 34 -9.00 -5.82 -3.96
N CYS A 35 -8.07 -4.91 -4.25
CA CYS A 35 -8.33 -3.47 -4.22
C CYS A 35 -9.29 -3.05 -5.35
N GLN A 36 -9.11 -3.57 -6.56
CA GLN A 36 -10.05 -3.35 -7.67
C GLN A 36 -11.45 -3.89 -7.35
N ALA A 37 -11.53 -5.09 -6.77
CA ALA A 37 -12.80 -5.67 -6.33
C ALA A 37 -13.49 -4.85 -5.22
N ALA A 38 -12.75 -4.05 -4.47
CA ALA A 38 -13.27 -3.10 -3.48
C ALA A 38 -13.66 -1.73 -4.08
N GLY A 39 -13.54 -1.53 -5.41
CA GLY A 39 -13.91 -0.28 -6.09
C GLY A 39 -12.78 0.74 -6.24
N LEU A 40 -11.54 0.35 -5.96
CA LEU A 40 -10.37 1.23 -6.10
C LEU A 40 -9.75 1.14 -7.51
N ALA A 41 -9.23 2.26 -8.01
CA ALA A 41 -8.32 2.26 -9.16
C ALA A 41 -6.92 1.80 -8.70
N ALA A 42 -6.60 0.53 -8.88
CA ALA A 42 -5.29 -0.02 -8.48
C ALA A 42 -4.28 0.08 -9.63
N LEU A 43 -3.16 0.75 -9.39
CA LEU A 43 -2.07 0.94 -10.34
C LEU A 43 -0.82 0.21 -9.85
N ARG A 44 -0.39 -0.80 -10.59
CA ARG A 44 0.90 -1.49 -10.45
C ARG A 44 1.89 -0.90 -11.44
N PHE A 45 3.12 -0.75 -11.05
CA PHE A 45 4.20 -0.24 -11.89
C PHE A 45 5.51 -0.97 -11.58
N ASN A 46 6.48 -0.84 -12.46
CA ASN A 46 7.86 -1.27 -12.20
C ASN A 46 8.69 -0.09 -11.74
N PHE A 47 9.40 -0.25 -10.63
CA PHE A 47 10.42 0.71 -10.20
C PHE A 47 11.48 0.91 -11.29
N ARG A 48 12.22 2.02 -11.20
CA ARG A 48 13.35 2.33 -12.09
C ARG A 48 14.30 1.15 -12.23
N GLY A 49 14.79 0.92 -13.46
CA GLY A 49 15.68 -0.18 -13.78
C GLY A 49 15.02 -1.57 -13.85
N VAL A 50 13.70 -1.69 -13.65
CA VAL A 50 12.97 -2.97 -13.74
C VAL A 50 12.15 -3.05 -15.03
N GLY A 51 12.29 -4.15 -15.76
CA GLY A 51 11.54 -4.44 -16.97
C GLY A 51 11.72 -3.36 -18.04
N ARG A 52 10.65 -2.60 -18.35
CA ARG A 52 10.67 -1.51 -19.32
C ARG A 52 10.82 -0.12 -18.70
N SER A 53 10.90 -0.01 -17.37
CA SER A 53 11.13 1.24 -16.68
C SER A 53 12.58 1.69 -16.85
N GLY A 54 12.77 2.95 -17.21
CA GLY A 54 14.10 3.55 -17.36
C GLY A 54 14.82 3.75 -16.01
N GLY A 55 16.05 4.27 -16.08
CA GLY A 55 16.85 4.56 -14.89
C GLY A 55 17.55 3.33 -14.32
N VAL A 56 18.02 3.46 -13.09
CA VAL A 56 18.74 2.42 -12.35
C VAL A 56 18.27 2.41 -10.90
N TYR A 57 18.40 1.27 -10.24
CA TYR A 57 18.13 1.11 -8.82
C TYR A 57 18.93 2.14 -7.97
N ALA A 58 18.27 2.79 -7.03
CA ALA A 58 18.80 3.89 -6.25
C ALA A 58 18.57 3.74 -4.73
N ASP A 59 18.62 2.50 -4.24
CA ASP A 59 18.50 2.11 -2.82
C ASP A 59 17.32 2.73 -2.07
N GLY A 60 16.20 2.91 -2.77
CA GLY A 60 14.95 3.42 -2.22
C GLY A 60 14.79 4.95 -2.31
N GLU A 61 15.84 5.72 -2.59
CA GLU A 61 15.70 7.17 -2.70
C GLU A 61 15.02 7.55 -4.03
N GLY A 62 15.55 7.06 -5.15
CA GLY A 62 14.91 7.29 -6.45
C GLY A 62 13.57 6.59 -6.59
N GLU A 63 13.41 5.42 -5.99
CA GLU A 63 12.15 4.68 -6.00
C GLU A 63 11.01 5.43 -5.30
N GLN A 64 11.31 6.33 -4.35
CA GLN A 64 10.31 7.25 -3.78
C GLN A 64 9.74 8.21 -4.82
N GLU A 65 10.57 8.71 -5.74
CA GLU A 65 10.12 9.56 -6.85
C GLU A 65 9.21 8.79 -7.80
N ASP A 66 9.50 7.50 -8.03
CA ASP A 66 8.67 6.64 -8.88
C ASP A 66 7.27 6.46 -8.26
N VAL A 67 7.18 6.26 -6.93
CA VAL A 67 5.90 6.20 -6.21
C VAL A 67 5.15 7.53 -6.31
N ALA A 68 5.82 8.66 -6.07
CA ALA A 68 5.21 9.99 -6.14
C ALA A 68 4.65 10.27 -7.55
N SER A 69 5.44 10.00 -8.60
CA SER A 69 4.99 10.13 -10.00
C SER A 69 3.80 9.24 -10.34
N THR A 70 3.72 8.05 -9.72
CA THR A 70 2.60 7.14 -9.92
C THR A 70 1.33 7.64 -9.22
N LEU A 71 1.46 8.30 -8.07
CA LEU A 71 0.37 9.01 -7.40
C LEU A 71 -0.13 10.20 -8.23
N ASP A 72 0.80 10.98 -8.82
CA ASP A 72 0.48 12.09 -9.72
C ASP A 72 -0.29 11.61 -10.96
N PHE A 73 0.08 10.45 -11.50
CA PHE A 73 -0.64 9.84 -12.61
C PHE A 73 -2.09 9.50 -12.24
N LEU A 74 -2.33 8.93 -11.07
CA LEU A 74 -3.69 8.61 -10.60
C LEU A 74 -4.51 9.88 -10.40
N GLU A 75 -3.94 10.89 -9.76
CA GLU A 75 -4.60 12.19 -9.56
C GLU A 75 -4.91 12.88 -10.90
N GLY A 76 -3.96 12.92 -11.83
CA GLY A 76 -4.15 13.46 -13.17
C GLY A 76 -5.22 12.72 -13.98
N ARG A 77 -5.38 11.40 -13.73
CA ARG A 77 -6.35 10.55 -14.46
C ARG A 77 -7.77 10.65 -13.91
N PHE A 78 -7.95 10.85 -12.60
CA PHE A 78 -9.24 10.76 -11.93
C PHE A 78 -9.65 12.05 -11.18
N GLY A 79 -8.76 13.04 -11.14
CA GLY A 79 -9.00 14.34 -10.52
C GLY A 79 -8.40 14.49 -9.12
N PRO A 80 -8.21 15.73 -8.65
CA PRO A 80 -7.50 16.06 -7.40
C PRO A 80 -8.24 15.64 -6.12
N ASN A 81 -9.53 15.35 -6.24
CA ASN A 81 -10.35 14.94 -5.11
C ASN A 81 -10.37 13.41 -4.89
N LEU A 82 -9.69 12.64 -5.75
CA LEU A 82 -9.59 11.19 -5.58
C LEU A 82 -8.77 10.88 -4.32
N PRO A 83 -9.33 10.21 -3.29
CA PRO A 83 -8.53 9.75 -2.16
C PRO A 83 -7.45 8.79 -2.61
N LEU A 84 -6.20 9.03 -2.22
CA LEU A 84 -5.06 8.21 -2.63
C LEU A 84 -4.57 7.29 -1.49
N GLY A 85 -4.11 6.12 -1.87
CA GLY A 85 -3.49 5.15 -0.96
C GLY A 85 -2.23 4.53 -1.56
N VAL A 86 -1.43 3.95 -0.70
CA VAL A 86 -0.24 3.18 -1.08
C VAL A 86 -0.32 1.79 -0.46
N ALA A 87 -0.11 0.77 -1.25
CA ALA A 87 0.16 -0.59 -0.80
C ALA A 87 1.56 -0.99 -1.26
N GLY A 88 2.33 -1.61 -0.40
CA GLY A 88 3.66 -2.08 -0.76
C GLY A 88 3.97 -3.44 -0.17
N TYR A 89 4.76 -4.23 -0.89
CA TYR A 89 5.25 -5.51 -0.44
C TYR A 89 6.77 -5.48 -0.26
N SER A 90 7.26 -5.92 0.92
CA SER A 90 8.68 -6.01 1.23
C SER A 90 9.41 -4.67 1.06
N PHE A 91 10.39 -4.57 0.17
CA PHE A 91 11.04 -3.31 -0.19
C PHE A 91 10.02 -2.23 -0.61
N GLY A 92 9.02 -2.60 -1.41
CA GLY A 92 7.94 -1.70 -1.78
C GLY A 92 7.11 -1.21 -0.58
N ALA A 93 7.00 -2.00 0.49
CA ALA A 93 6.37 -1.55 1.74
C ALA A 93 7.21 -0.46 2.41
N TRP A 94 8.54 -0.60 2.42
CA TRP A 94 9.43 0.41 3.00
C TRP A 94 9.41 1.71 2.21
N VAL A 95 9.63 1.64 0.90
CA VAL A 95 9.61 2.83 0.01
C VAL A 95 8.24 3.50 0.02
N GLY A 96 7.16 2.72 -0.16
CA GLY A 96 5.80 3.23 -0.18
C GLY A 96 5.39 3.89 1.15
N SER A 97 5.82 3.34 2.30
CA SER A 97 5.57 3.94 3.62
C SER A 97 6.29 5.28 3.80
N ARG A 98 7.52 5.43 3.26
CA ARG A 98 8.26 6.71 3.30
C ARG A 98 7.52 7.80 2.51
N VAL A 99 7.03 7.45 1.32
CA VAL A 99 6.25 8.38 0.50
C VAL A 99 4.91 8.69 1.19
N ALA A 100 4.18 7.68 1.63
CA ALA A 100 2.90 7.86 2.31
C ALA A 100 3.00 8.80 3.53
N GLN A 101 4.08 8.72 4.30
CA GLN A 101 4.31 9.59 5.47
C GLN A 101 4.56 11.06 5.09
N ARG A 102 5.10 11.33 3.91
CA ARG A 102 5.42 12.69 3.44
C ARG A 102 4.30 13.31 2.60
N GLU A 103 3.57 12.47 1.85
CA GLU A 103 2.53 12.87 0.91
C GLU A 103 1.18 13.04 1.61
N ARG A 104 0.77 14.28 1.85
CA ARG A 104 -0.51 14.61 2.51
C ARG A 104 -1.76 14.11 1.78
N ARG A 105 -1.64 13.84 0.47
CA ARG A 105 -2.71 13.27 -0.37
C ARG A 105 -2.98 11.80 -0.05
N VAL A 106 -1.98 11.09 0.50
CA VAL A 106 -2.13 9.67 0.84
C VAL A 106 -2.92 9.54 2.13
N ARG A 107 -4.06 8.89 2.03
CA ARG A 107 -5.02 8.67 3.14
C ARG A 107 -4.97 7.27 3.72
N ALA A 108 -4.43 6.30 2.97
CA ALA A 108 -4.41 4.91 3.39
C ALA A 108 -3.07 4.23 3.06
N LEU A 109 -2.63 3.33 3.93
CA LEU A 109 -1.39 2.59 3.80
C LEU A 109 -1.59 1.11 4.10
N ALA A 110 -1.12 0.24 3.20
CA ALA A 110 -0.97 -1.19 3.47
C ALA A 110 0.50 -1.60 3.31
N ALA A 111 1.19 -1.89 4.40
CA ALA A 111 2.54 -2.42 4.39
C ALA A 111 2.49 -3.94 4.59
N ILE A 112 2.84 -4.69 3.53
CA ILE A 112 2.79 -6.15 3.46
C ILE A 112 4.21 -6.68 3.58
N ALA A 113 4.44 -7.52 4.59
CA ALA A 113 5.76 -8.04 4.94
C ALA A 113 6.84 -6.94 4.96
N PRO A 114 6.62 -5.80 5.67
CA PRO A 114 7.63 -4.76 5.76
C PRO A 114 8.94 -5.35 6.31
N PRO A 115 10.10 -5.12 5.66
CA PRO A 115 11.34 -5.82 6.03
C PRO A 115 11.98 -5.19 7.29
N LEU A 116 11.31 -5.32 8.43
CA LEU A 116 11.64 -4.67 9.70
C LEU A 116 12.98 -5.10 10.27
N ALA A 117 13.42 -6.34 9.97
CA ALA A 117 14.74 -6.82 10.36
C ALA A 117 15.90 -6.18 9.55
N LEU A 118 15.60 -5.51 8.42
CA LEU A 118 16.60 -4.98 7.48
C LEU A 118 16.53 -3.47 7.29
N ARG A 119 15.37 -2.85 7.54
CA ARG A 119 15.10 -1.43 7.25
C ARG A 119 14.42 -0.75 8.44
N ASP A 120 14.82 0.49 8.71
CA ASP A 120 14.17 1.30 9.73
C ASP A 120 12.80 1.82 9.26
N PHE A 121 11.80 1.71 10.14
CA PHE A 121 10.46 2.26 10.00
C PHE A 121 10.13 3.29 11.10
N GLY A 122 11.14 3.80 11.81
CA GLY A 122 10.99 4.81 12.86
C GLY A 122 10.38 6.13 12.40
N PHE A 123 10.43 6.39 11.09
CA PHE A 123 9.80 7.55 10.47
C PHE A 123 8.27 7.45 10.39
N LEU A 124 7.69 6.22 10.41
CA LEU A 124 6.26 6.00 10.20
C LEU A 124 5.49 6.33 11.50
N LYS A 125 4.64 7.34 11.45
CA LYS A 125 3.87 7.84 12.60
C LYS A 125 2.38 8.01 12.30
N GLY A 126 1.97 8.02 11.00
CA GLY A 126 0.62 8.39 10.59
C GLY A 126 0.35 9.89 10.76
N PRO A 127 -0.90 10.34 10.94
CA PRO A 127 -2.09 9.49 10.89
C PRO A 127 -2.53 9.17 9.45
N PHE A 128 -3.16 8.01 9.27
CA PHE A 128 -3.87 7.64 8.04
C PHE A 128 -5.32 7.30 8.37
N GLN A 129 -6.22 7.43 7.40
CA GLN A 129 -7.62 7.00 7.57
C GLN A 129 -7.75 5.48 7.75
N ALA A 130 -6.85 4.72 7.11
CA ALA A 130 -6.76 3.29 7.27
C ALA A 130 -5.32 2.81 7.11
N THR A 131 -4.80 2.07 8.10
CA THR A 131 -3.49 1.44 8.03
C THR A 131 -3.61 -0.06 8.20
N LEU A 132 -2.93 -0.82 7.35
CA LEU A 132 -2.76 -2.27 7.47
C LEU A 132 -1.27 -2.60 7.55
N LEU A 133 -0.88 -3.34 8.58
CA LEU A 133 0.40 -4.06 8.65
C LEU A 133 0.12 -5.55 8.57
N ALA A 134 0.65 -6.24 7.56
CA ALA A 134 0.43 -7.67 7.37
C ALA A 134 1.76 -8.41 7.18
N ALA A 135 1.93 -9.57 7.82
CA ALA A 135 3.08 -10.44 7.65
C ALA A 135 2.72 -11.91 7.84
N GLY A 136 3.59 -12.80 7.39
CA GLY A 136 3.52 -14.22 7.72
C GLY A 136 4.00 -14.49 9.15
N SER A 137 3.43 -15.52 9.81
CA SER A 137 3.88 -15.90 11.15
C SER A 137 5.29 -16.51 11.17
N GLN A 138 5.80 -16.91 9.99
CA GLN A 138 7.14 -17.50 9.79
C GLN A 138 8.06 -16.57 8.98
N ASP A 139 7.70 -15.29 8.85
CA ASP A 139 8.48 -14.31 8.10
C ASP A 139 9.71 -13.85 8.89
N GLN A 140 10.91 -14.28 8.46
CA GLN A 140 12.17 -13.92 9.07
C GLN A 140 12.63 -12.48 8.82
N TYR A 141 12.09 -11.82 7.76
CA TYR A 141 12.39 -10.43 7.43
C TYR A 141 11.42 -9.44 8.09
N CYS A 142 10.25 -9.93 8.49
CA CYS A 142 9.22 -9.19 9.21
C CYS A 142 8.80 -9.94 10.48
N PRO A 143 9.64 -9.99 11.52
CA PRO A 143 9.29 -10.65 12.78
C PRO A 143 8.00 -10.07 13.37
N VAL A 144 7.10 -10.95 13.83
CA VAL A 144 5.76 -10.56 14.31
C VAL A 144 5.80 -9.61 15.51
N ASP A 145 6.78 -9.76 16.40
CA ASP A 145 7.01 -8.87 17.54
C ASP A 145 7.37 -7.45 17.08
N GLN A 146 8.25 -7.31 16.07
CA GLN A 146 8.59 -6.02 15.48
C GLN A 146 7.40 -5.40 14.74
N LEU A 147 6.61 -6.22 14.05
CA LEU A 147 5.36 -5.75 13.40
C LEU A 147 4.38 -5.19 14.42
N ARG A 148 4.20 -5.84 15.56
CA ARG A 148 3.35 -5.37 16.66
C ARG A 148 3.88 -4.07 17.27
N ALA A 149 5.18 -4.00 17.54
CA ALA A 149 5.83 -2.79 18.04
C ALA A 149 5.70 -1.60 17.08
N LEU A 150 5.75 -1.84 15.75
CA LEU A 150 5.48 -0.80 14.76
C LEU A 150 4.02 -0.33 14.83
N ALA A 151 3.07 -1.26 14.95
CA ALA A 151 1.63 -0.92 15.00
C ALA A 151 1.27 -0.08 16.23
N GLU A 152 1.89 -0.32 17.36
CA GLU A 152 1.69 0.47 18.59
C GLU A 152 2.07 1.95 18.40
N ARG A 153 3.01 2.23 17.49
CA ARG A 153 3.48 3.60 17.19
C ARG A 153 2.64 4.33 16.15
N VAL A 154 1.84 3.59 15.38
CA VAL A 154 1.01 4.16 14.30
C VAL A 154 -0.47 4.03 14.67
N PRO A 155 -1.14 5.11 15.09
CA PRO A 155 -2.53 5.06 15.54
C PRO A 155 -3.49 4.51 14.49
N GLY A 156 -4.46 3.71 14.89
CA GLY A 156 -5.49 3.17 14.01
C GLY A 156 -5.02 2.04 13.10
N THR A 157 -3.85 1.46 13.37
CA THR A 157 -3.29 0.37 12.56
C THR A 157 -4.00 -0.97 12.81
N GLY A 158 -4.49 -1.58 11.73
CA GLY A 158 -4.90 -2.98 11.71
C GLY A 158 -3.69 -3.90 11.50
N ILE A 159 -3.54 -4.92 12.34
CA ILE A 159 -2.52 -5.96 12.17
C ILE A 159 -3.17 -7.23 11.62
N ARG A 160 -2.49 -7.90 10.68
CA ARG A 160 -2.85 -9.23 10.20
C ARG A 160 -1.62 -10.12 10.11
N VAL A 161 -1.55 -11.10 10.97
CA VAL A 161 -0.55 -12.18 10.91
C VAL A 161 -1.18 -13.36 10.18
N ILE A 162 -0.57 -13.76 9.06
CA ILE A 162 -1.05 -14.88 8.24
C ILE A 162 -0.34 -16.14 8.72
N GLU A 163 -1.10 -17.00 9.36
CA GLU A 163 -0.58 -18.20 10.02
C GLU A 163 0.05 -19.18 9.01
N GLY A 164 1.27 -19.65 9.34
CA GLY A 164 2.07 -20.56 8.53
C GLY A 164 2.56 -19.95 7.20
N ALA A 165 2.48 -18.63 7.04
CA ALA A 165 3.08 -17.95 5.89
C ALA A 165 4.53 -17.55 6.18
N ASP A 166 5.38 -17.72 5.18
CA ASP A 166 6.72 -17.13 5.10
C ASP A 166 6.67 -15.72 4.50
N HIS A 167 7.84 -15.13 4.24
CA HIS A 167 7.97 -13.82 3.58
C HIS A 167 7.31 -13.78 2.20
N PHE A 168 7.32 -14.89 1.47
CA PHE A 168 6.88 -14.99 0.07
C PHE A 168 5.40 -15.35 -0.08
N PHE A 169 4.71 -15.67 1.02
CA PHE A 169 3.31 -16.09 1.05
C PHE A 169 3.00 -17.28 0.14
N PHE A 170 3.93 -18.23 -0.01
CA PHE A 170 3.71 -19.45 -0.77
C PHE A 170 2.49 -20.22 -0.23
N GLY A 171 1.51 -20.50 -1.11
CA GLY A 171 0.24 -21.14 -0.74
C GLY A 171 -0.66 -20.31 0.19
N LYS A 172 -0.33 -19.05 0.47
CA LYS A 172 -1.04 -18.16 1.42
C LYS A 172 -1.56 -16.85 0.80
N LEU A 173 -1.59 -16.76 -0.53
CA LEU A 173 -2.10 -15.55 -1.23
C LEU A 173 -3.59 -15.32 -0.96
N TYR A 174 -4.38 -16.38 -0.74
CA TYR A 174 -5.80 -16.22 -0.46
C TYR A 174 -6.05 -15.54 0.90
N PRO A 175 -5.54 -16.04 2.04
CA PRO A 175 -5.72 -15.35 3.33
C PRO A 175 -5.10 -13.94 3.35
N LEU A 176 -3.97 -13.71 2.69
CA LEU A 176 -3.42 -12.36 2.51
C LEU A 176 -4.42 -11.47 1.76
N GLY A 177 -4.96 -11.95 0.63
CA GLY A 177 -5.96 -11.22 -0.14
C GLY A 177 -7.21 -10.87 0.68
N GLN A 178 -7.69 -11.76 1.57
CA GLN A 178 -8.80 -11.48 2.47
C GLN A 178 -8.46 -10.35 3.46
N ALA A 179 -7.25 -10.34 4.01
CA ALA A 179 -6.79 -9.29 4.91
C ALA A 179 -6.76 -7.92 4.22
N VAL A 180 -6.19 -7.85 3.03
CA VAL A 180 -6.13 -6.62 2.22
C VAL A 180 -7.53 -6.17 1.78
N ALA A 181 -8.40 -7.11 1.35
CA ALA A 181 -9.77 -6.78 0.95
C ALA A 181 -10.59 -6.19 2.12
N SER A 182 -10.40 -6.70 3.33
CA SER A 182 -11.07 -6.16 4.52
C SER A 182 -10.60 -4.74 4.83
N TRP A 183 -9.31 -4.49 4.75
CA TRP A 183 -8.73 -3.15 4.91
C TRP A 183 -9.22 -2.17 3.82
N ALA A 184 -9.21 -2.59 2.55
CA ALA A 184 -9.65 -1.74 1.44
C ALA A 184 -11.12 -1.33 1.59
N ARG A 185 -12.01 -2.25 1.99
CA ARG A 185 -13.42 -1.94 2.27
C ARG A 185 -13.61 -0.96 3.44
N LEU A 186 -12.83 -1.10 4.51
CA LEU A 186 -12.86 -0.15 5.64
C LEU A 186 -12.45 1.25 5.18
N TRP A 187 -11.40 1.35 4.38
CA TRP A 187 -10.96 2.63 3.84
C TRP A 187 -12.01 3.27 2.93
N VAL A 188 -12.55 2.52 1.96
CA VAL A 188 -13.61 3.00 1.07
C VAL A 188 -14.84 3.45 1.86
N GLY A 189 -15.27 2.69 2.87
CA GLY A 189 -16.39 3.05 3.73
C GLY A 189 -16.15 4.34 4.54
N SER A 190 -14.94 4.55 5.04
CA SER A 190 -14.58 5.78 5.78
C SER A 190 -14.49 7.01 4.87
N ALA A 191 -14.06 6.84 3.62
CA ALA A 191 -14.00 7.93 2.64
C ALA A 191 -15.40 8.41 2.22
N ALA A 192 -16.38 7.50 2.10
CA ALA A 192 -17.77 7.85 1.80
C ALA A 192 -18.40 8.75 2.89
N ILE A 193 -18.19 8.43 4.16
CA ILE A 193 -18.72 9.20 5.30
C ILE A 193 -18.10 10.61 5.36
N SER A 194 -16.81 10.73 5.03
CA SER A 194 -16.10 12.03 5.03
C SER A 194 -16.53 12.94 3.86
N GLY A 195 -16.99 12.37 2.75
CA GLY A 195 -17.48 13.11 1.57
C GLY A 195 -18.87 13.71 1.79
N GLU A 196 -19.75 13.03 2.50
CA GLU A 196 -21.10 13.53 2.82
C GLU A 196 -21.08 14.70 3.80
N ALA A 197 -20.13 14.71 4.76
CA ALA A 197 -20.00 15.79 5.73
C ALA A 197 -19.50 17.12 5.11
N ALA A 198 -18.86 17.08 3.93
CA ALA A 198 -18.37 18.27 3.24
C ALA A 198 -19.40 18.89 2.27
N GLY A 199 -20.50 18.18 1.97
CA GLY A 199 -21.52 18.60 0.99
C GLY A 199 -22.70 19.41 1.55
N ASP A 200 -22.89 19.48 2.87
CA ASP A 200 -24.09 20.08 3.49
C ASP A 200 -23.91 21.53 3.98
N GLY A 201 -22.87 22.22 3.49
CA GLY A 201 -22.51 23.58 3.92
C GLY A 201 -22.83 24.72 2.95
N SER A 202 -23.62 24.51 1.84
CA SER A 202 -23.92 25.57 0.90
C SER A 202 -25.40 25.58 0.49
N SER A 203 -26.26 25.96 1.41
CA SER A 203 -27.63 26.47 1.10
C SER A 203 -28.06 27.36 2.26
N GLY A 204 -27.76 28.61 2.14
CA GLY A 204 -28.20 29.65 3.03
C GLY A 204 -27.95 31.02 2.41
#